data_c65e89431211019199ab826db946f5f0
#
_entry.id   c65e89431211019199ab826db946f5f0
#
_cell.length_a   1.000
_cell.length_b   1.000
_cell.length_c   1.000
_cell.angle_alpha   90.00
_cell.angle_beta   90.00
_cell.angle_gamma   90.00
#
_symmetry.space_group_name_H-M   'P 1'
#
loop_
_entity.id
_entity.type
_entity.pdbx_description
1 polymer ?
#
loop_
_entity_poly.entity_id
_entity_poly.type
_entity_poly.pdbx_seq_one_letter_code
_entity_poly.pdbx_strand_id
1 'polypeptide(L)'
;MAFPHLPENTKTIDEIGKMDKIKIDQVVIGSCTNGRYSDLEAAAKVVKGKHVAKGVRAIVIPATQQIYLDALRSGLLETFVEAGMVVSAPTCGPCLGGHMGILAPGERAVSTTNRNFVGRMGDVTSEVYLASPAIAAASALTGYISDVQE
;
A
#
# COMPACT_ATOMS: atom_id res chain seq x y z
N MET A 1 7.65 -6.73 8.09
CA MET A 1 6.28 -6.17 8.08
C MET A 1 5.82 -5.88 9.50
N ALA A 2 5.27 -4.69 9.75
CA ALA A 2 4.73 -4.35 11.07
C ALA A 2 3.23 -4.63 11.11
N PHE A 3 2.80 -5.38 12.11
CA PHE A 3 1.40 -5.75 12.32
C PHE A 3 0.68 -4.70 13.17
N PRO A 4 -0.67 -4.62 13.12
CA PRO A 4 -1.40 -3.72 13.99
C PRO A 4 -1.15 -4.06 15.47
N HIS A 5 -1.18 -3.13 16.39
CA HIS A 5 -1.50 -1.71 16.21
C HIS A 5 -0.30 -0.83 16.57
N LEU A 6 0.90 -1.40 16.59
CA LEU A 6 2.14 -0.70 16.91
C LEU A 6 3.23 -1.05 15.88
N PRO A 7 4.10 -0.09 15.51
CA PRO A 7 5.17 -0.36 14.54
C PRO A 7 6.19 -1.41 15.02
N GLU A 8 6.37 -1.57 16.33
CA GLU A 8 7.27 -2.58 16.88
C GLU A 8 6.73 -4.01 16.81
N ASN A 9 5.46 -4.18 16.48
CA ASN A 9 4.83 -5.50 16.32
C ASN A 9 5.18 -6.10 14.95
N THR A 10 6.46 -6.43 14.75
CA THR A 10 7.00 -6.83 13.45
C THR A 10 7.09 -8.34 13.27
N LYS A 11 6.94 -8.78 12.01
CA LYS A 11 7.15 -10.16 11.58
C LYS A 11 7.97 -10.21 10.29
N THR A 12 8.79 -11.25 10.15
CA THR A 12 9.55 -11.49 8.93
C THR A 12 8.64 -12.06 7.83
N ILE A 13 9.11 -12.02 6.58
CA ILE A 13 8.39 -12.60 5.44
C ILE A 13 8.19 -14.10 5.63
N ASP A 14 9.19 -14.80 6.16
CA ASP A 14 9.11 -16.25 6.40
C ASP A 14 8.03 -16.59 7.44
N GLU A 15 7.90 -15.77 8.47
CA GLU A 15 6.83 -15.93 9.47
C GLU A 15 5.45 -15.70 8.86
N ILE A 16 5.33 -14.71 7.98
CA ILE A 16 4.07 -14.41 7.28
C ILE A 16 3.66 -15.58 6.38
N GLY A 17 4.61 -16.18 5.68
CA GLY A 17 4.36 -17.33 4.80
C GLY A 17 3.84 -18.58 5.53
N LYS A 18 4.04 -18.67 6.85
CA LYS A 18 3.57 -19.77 7.71
C LYS A 18 2.24 -19.49 8.39
N MET A 19 1.74 -18.27 8.29
CA MET A 19 0.47 -17.86 8.89
C MET A 19 -0.69 -18.17 7.96
N ASP A 20 -1.91 -18.20 8.52
CA ASP A 20 -3.13 -18.21 7.75
C ASP A 20 -3.22 -16.94 6.88
N LYS A 21 -3.83 -17.06 5.70
CA LYS A 21 -4.00 -15.92 4.80
C LYS A 21 -4.81 -14.82 5.45
N ILE A 22 -4.26 -13.62 5.52
CA ILE A 22 -4.93 -12.44 6.03
C ILE A 22 -5.48 -11.65 4.85
N LYS A 23 -6.80 -11.66 4.70
CA LYS A 23 -7.49 -10.90 3.64
C LYS A 23 -7.39 -9.42 3.92
N ILE A 24 -7.14 -8.64 2.86
CA ILE A 24 -7.05 -7.18 2.95
C ILE A 24 -8.09 -6.50 2.05
N ASP A 25 -8.46 -5.29 2.40
CA ASP A 25 -9.45 -4.49 1.69
C ASP A 25 -8.83 -3.31 0.94
N GLN A 26 -7.67 -2.86 1.38
CA GLN A 26 -7.00 -1.70 0.82
C GLN A 26 -5.48 -1.82 0.86
N VAL A 27 -4.82 -1.22 -0.13
CA VAL A 27 -3.35 -1.05 -0.15
C VAL A 27 -3.05 0.42 -0.42
N VAL A 28 -2.13 0.99 0.35
CA VAL A 28 -1.65 2.36 0.16
C VAL A 28 -0.15 2.34 -0.03
N ILE A 29 0.32 2.81 -1.18
CA ILE A 29 1.73 2.87 -1.53
C ILE A 29 2.14 4.33 -1.66
N GLY A 30 3.15 4.73 -0.89
CA GLY A 30 3.73 6.06 -0.99
C GLY A 30 3.42 6.95 0.19
N SER A 31 2.95 8.16 -0.05
CA SER A 31 2.84 9.30 0.84
C SER A 31 4.19 10.01 1.05
N CYS A 32 4.23 11.05 1.88
CA CYS A 32 5.44 11.85 2.12
C CYS A 32 6.60 11.05 2.71
N THR A 33 6.34 9.92 3.34
CA THR A 33 7.36 9.11 4.00
C THR A 33 7.92 7.98 3.12
N ASN A 34 7.19 7.54 2.11
CA ASN A 34 7.57 6.38 1.29
C ASN A 34 7.08 6.48 -0.15
N GLY A 35 6.97 7.69 -0.68
CA GLY A 35 6.54 7.92 -2.06
C GLY A 35 7.69 8.37 -2.97
N ARG A 36 8.94 7.96 -2.69
CA ARG A 36 10.11 8.27 -3.52
C ARG A 36 10.02 7.54 -4.85
N TYR A 37 10.72 8.05 -5.85
CA TYR A 37 10.73 7.44 -7.18
C TYR A 37 11.13 5.96 -7.14
N SER A 38 12.19 5.61 -6.37
CA SER A 38 12.64 4.23 -6.22
C SER A 38 11.60 3.31 -5.58
N ASP A 39 10.83 3.84 -4.63
CA ASP A 39 9.74 3.09 -3.98
C ASP A 39 8.61 2.80 -4.97
N LEU A 40 8.25 3.79 -5.77
CA LEU A 40 7.24 3.64 -6.83
C LEU A 40 7.72 2.67 -7.90
N GLU A 41 8.99 2.74 -8.29
CA GLU A 41 9.58 1.83 -9.28
C GLU A 41 9.55 0.38 -8.78
N ALA A 42 9.87 0.14 -7.51
CA ALA A 42 9.83 -1.19 -6.92
C ALA A 42 8.41 -1.78 -6.95
N ALA A 43 7.42 -0.98 -6.60
CA ALA A 43 6.01 -1.39 -6.66
C ALA A 43 5.55 -1.64 -8.10
N ALA A 44 5.94 -0.76 -9.04
CA ALA A 44 5.58 -0.90 -10.46
C ALA A 44 6.11 -2.20 -11.07
N LYS A 45 7.32 -2.62 -10.71
CA LYS A 45 7.89 -3.89 -11.18
C LYS A 45 7.04 -5.09 -10.78
N VAL A 46 6.45 -5.06 -9.61
CA VAL A 46 5.60 -6.15 -9.11
C VAL A 46 4.27 -6.22 -9.83
N VAL A 47 3.66 -5.08 -10.14
CA VAL A 47 2.30 -5.03 -10.73
C VAL A 47 2.30 -4.98 -12.25
N LYS A 48 3.44 -4.79 -12.89
CA LYS A 48 3.54 -4.66 -14.35
C LYS A 48 2.93 -5.86 -15.06
N GLY A 49 1.98 -5.62 -15.95
CA GLY A 49 1.28 -6.67 -16.70
C GLY A 49 0.27 -7.46 -15.88
N LYS A 50 -0.02 -7.04 -14.65
CA LYS A 50 -0.96 -7.71 -13.74
C LYS A 50 -2.07 -6.74 -13.33
N HIS A 51 -3.09 -7.24 -12.66
CA HIS A 51 -4.21 -6.44 -12.19
C HIS A 51 -4.47 -6.66 -10.69
N VAL A 52 -4.88 -5.59 -10.01
CA VAL A 52 -5.26 -5.63 -8.59
C VAL A 52 -6.43 -6.59 -8.37
N ALA A 53 -6.41 -7.33 -7.28
CA ALA A 53 -7.46 -8.27 -6.93
C ALA A 53 -8.83 -7.57 -6.82
N LYS A 54 -9.87 -8.28 -7.21
CA LYS A 54 -11.24 -7.77 -7.10
C LYS A 54 -11.59 -7.49 -5.64
N GLY A 55 -12.14 -6.32 -5.39
CA GLY A 55 -12.53 -5.88 -4.04
C GLY A 55 -11.43 -5.18 -3.24
N VAL A 56 -10.21 -5.08 -3.78
CA VAL A 56 -9.11 -4.35 -3.15
C VAL A 56 -9.03 -2.94 -3.73
N ARG A 57 -9.00 -1.94 -2.86
CA ARG A 57 -8.70 -0.56 -3.24
C ARG A 57 -7.20 -0.35 -3.13
N ALA A 58 -6.53 -0.07 -4.24
CA ALA A 58 -5.10 0.21 -4.26
C ALA A 58 -4.85 1.66 -4.64
N ILE A 59 -4.16 2.39 -3.78
CA ILE A 59 -3.90 3.82 -3.91
C ILE A 59 -2.40 4.05 -3.93
N VAL A 60 -1.92 4.84 -4.91
CA VAL A 60 -0.51 5.22 -5.05
C VAL A 60 -0.40 6.73 -4.88
N ILE A 61 0.47 7.16 -3.97
CA ILE A 61 0.66 8.58 -3.64
C ILE A 61 2.15 8.93 -3.72
N PRO A 62 2.60 9.64 -4.77
CA PRO A 62 3.98 10.15 -4.84
C PRO A 62 4.27 11.13 -3.69
N ALA A 63 5.52 11.21 -3.24
CA ALA A 63 5.90 12.06 -2.11
C ALA A 63 5.89 13.56 -2.47
N THR A 64 6.24 13.91 -3.71
CA THR A 64 6.35 15.30 -4.16
C THR A 64 5.80 15.47 -5.57
N GLN A 65 5.52 16.73 -5.96
CA GLN A 65 5.10 17.06 -7.33
C GLN A 65 6.17 16.68 -8.36
N GLN A 66 7.46 16.84 -8.02
CA GLN A 66 8.54 16.46 -8.93
C GLN A 66 8.57 14.95 -9.16
N ILE A 67 8.42 14.16 -8.10
CA ILE A 67 8.34 12.70 -8.22
C ILE A 67 7.11 12.29 -9.02
N TYR A 68 5.97 12.94 -8.81
CA TYR A 68 4.77 12.72 -9.59
C TYR A 68 5.02 12.95 -11.08
N LEU A 69 5.67 14.07 -11.44
CA LEU A 69 5.98 14.41 -12.81
C LEU A 69 6.98 13.42 -13.44
N ASP A 70 8.03 13.04 -12.71
CA ASP A 70 9.02 12.08 -13.18
C ASP A 70 8.39 10.69 -13.42
N ALA A 71 7.53 10.26 -12.52
CA ALA A 71 6.80 8.99 -12.66
C ALA A 71 5.81 9.03 -13.84
N LEU A 72 5.17 10.18 -14.08
CA LEU A 72 4.29 10.37 -15.23
C LEU A 72 5.07 10.26 -16.54
N ARG A 73 6.21 10.94 -16.64
CA ARG A 73 7.05 10.96 -17.86
C ARG A 73 7.72 9.64 -18.16
N SER A 74 8.07 8.87 -17.14
CA SER A 74 8.72 7.57 -17.28
C SER A 74 7.77 6.40 -17.57
N GLY A 75 6.45 6.62 -17.47
CA GLY A 75 5.45 5.57 -17.66
C GLY A 75 5.12 4.77 -16.40
N LEU A 76 5.68 5.10 -15.23
CA LEU A 76 5.33 4.40 -13.97
C LEU A 76 3.86 4.57 -13.61
N LEU A 77 3.31 5.77 -13.77
CA LEU A 77 1.89 6.02 -13.46
C LEU A 77 0.96 5.25 -14.39
N GLU A 78 1.33 5.15 -15.68
CA GLU A 78 0.59 4.33 -16.64
C GLU A 78 0.54 2.86 -16.19
N THR A 79 1.65 2.31 -15.72
CA THR A 79 1.73 0.95 -15.18
C THR A 79 0.75 0.75 -14.01
N PHE A 80 0.67 1.69 -13.09
CA PHE A 80 -0.25 1.61 -11.96
C PHE A 80 -1.72 1.70 -12.41
N VAL A 81 -2.03 2.60 -13.31
CA VAL A 81 -3.40 2.77 -13.83
C VAL A 81 -3.84 1.51 -14.58
N GLU A 82 -2.98 0.93 -15.40
CA GLU A 82 -3.27 -0.32 -16.11
C GLU A 82 -3.48 -1.50 -15.16
N ALA A 83 -2.82 -1.48 -14.01
CA ALA A 83 -3.02 -2.48 -12.96
C ALA A 83 -4.33 -2.30 -12.17
N GLY A 84 -5.07 -1.23 -12.41
CA GLY A 84 -6.31 -0.94 -11.70
C GLY A 84 -6.13 -0.17 -10.40
N MET A 85 -4.98 0.49 -10.24
CA MET A 85 -4.69 1.32 -9.07
C MET A 85 -5.11 2.77 -9.29
N VAL A 86 -5.49 3.45 -8.21
CA VAL A 86 -5.77 4.89 -8.23
C VAL A 86 -4.47 5.63 -7.91
N VAL A 87 -4.08 6.55 -8.79
CA VAL A 87 -2.91 7.41 -8.57
C VAL A 87 -3.39 8.79 -8.15
N SER A 88 -2.95 9.22 -6.97
CA SER A 88 -3.30 10.53 -6.42
C SER A 88 -2.15 11.52 -6.58
N ALA A 89 -2.48 12.81 -6.60
CA ALA A 89 -1.49 13.87 -6.41
C ALA A 89 -0.87 13.76 -5.01
N PRO A 90 0.35 14.31 -4.79
CA PRO A 90 1.00 14.27 -3.49
C PRO A 90 0.11 14.81 -2.37
N THR A 91 -0.14 13.97 -1.36
CA THR A 91 -0.99 14.29 -0.21
C THR A 91 -0.72 13.29 0.90
N CYS A 92 -1.20 13.57 2.10
CA CYS A 92 -1.18 12.59 3.19
C CYS A 92 -2.14 11.42 2.94
N GLY A 93 -3.16 11.60 2.10
CA GLY A 93 -4.14 10.56 1.80
C GLY A 93 -4.78 9.99 3.06
N PRO A 94 -4.90 8.66 3.17
CA PRO A 94 -5.50 8.03 4.34
C PRO A 94 -4.58 7.99 5.56
N CYS A 95 -3.33 8.42 5.45
CA CYS A 95 -2.32 8.29 6.50
C CYS A 95 -2.76 8.90 7.85
N LEU A 96 -3.53 9.97 7.82
CA LEU A 96 -4.06 10.61 9.03
C LEU A 96 -5.56 10.43 9.22
N GLY A 97 -6.20 9.61 8.38
CA GLY A 97 -7.63 9.30 8.52
C GLY A 97 -8.57 10.44 8.13
N GLY A 98 -8.06 11.47 7.44
CA GLY A 98 -8.84 12.66 7.10
C GLY A 98 -9.06 12.92 5.62
N HIS A 99 -8.65 11.99 4.76
CA HIS A 99 -8.72 12.15 3.31
C HIS A 99 -9.13 10.83 2.63
N MET A 100 -8.94 10.72 1.30
CA MET A 100 -9.30 9.53 0.52
C MET A 100 -8.73 8.22 1.13
N GLY A 101 -9.40 7.12 0.91
CA GLY A 101 -8.95 5.81 1.37
C GLY A 101 -9.14 5.58 2.87
N ILE A 102 -10.05 6.30 3.51
CA ILE A 102 -10.39 6.11 4.93
C ILE A 102 -11.02 4.72 5.12
N LEU A 103 -10.52 3.97 6.11
CA LEU A 103 -10.99 2.62 6.39
C LEU A 103 -12.31 2.62 7.17
N ALA A 104 -13.22 1.76 6.73
CA ALA A 104 -14.47 1.47 7.44
C ALA A 104 -14.23 0.48 8.60
N PRO A 105 -15.22 0.29 9.49
CA PRO A 105 -15.11 -0.68 10.57
C PRO A 105 -14.69 -2.06 10.09
N GLY A 106 -13.68 -2.64 10.73
CA GLY A 106 -13.19 -3.99 10.45
C GLY A 106 -12.36 -4.13 9.18
N GLU A 107 -12.16 -3.08 8.39
CA GLU A 107 -11.34 -3.15 7.18
C GLU A 107 -9.85 -3.28 7.50
N ARG A 108 -9.12 -3.96 6.63
CA ARG A 108 -7.68 -4.17 6.75
C ARG A 108 -6.94 -3.54 5.58
N ALA A 109 -5.86 -2.83 5.87
CA ALA A 109 -5.00 -2.20 4.86
C ALA A 109 -3.55 -2.61 5.03
N VAL A 110 -2.85 -2.74 3.90
CA VAL A 110 -1.39 -2.81 3.84
C VAL A 110 -0.90 -1.45 3.37
N SER A 111 0.05 -0.86 4.08
CA SER A 111 0.53 0.48 3.81
C SER A 111 2.05 0.56 3.86
N THR A 112 2.62 1.44 3.05
CA THR A 112 4.04 1.79 3.12
C THR A 112 4.30 3.05 3.96
N THR A 113 3.27 3.60 4.60
CA THR A 113 3.42 4.71 5.54
C THR A 113 4.17 4.26 6.80
N ASN A 114 4.42 5.17 7.74
CA ASN A 114 5.29 4.88 8.88
C ASN A 114 4.57 4.63 10.20
N ARG A 115 3.25 4.62 10.22
CA ARG A 115 2.46 4.46 11.47
C ARG A 115 1.20 3.63 11.25
N ASN A 116 0.92 2.73 12.20
CA ASN A 116 -0.22 1.83 12.15
C ASN A 116 -1.02 1.80 13.46
N PHE A 117 -1.06 2.92 14.17
CA PHE A 117 -1.81 3.04 15.42
C PHE A 117 -3.31 2.84 15.22
N VAL A 118 -4.00 2.47 16.29
CA VAL A 118 -5.46 2.29 16.29
C VAL A 118 -6.15 3.53 15.74
N GLY A 119 -7.03 3.34 14.74
CA GLY A 119 -7.78 4.43 14.12
C GLY A 119 -6.96 5.36 13.21
N ARG A 120 -5.70 5.04 12.93
CA ARG A 120 -4.81 5.93 12.16
C ARG A 120 -5.33 6.25 10.76
N MET A 121 -5.96 5.28 10.09
CA MET A 121 -6.48 5.45 8.73
C MET A 121 -8.01 5.43 8.66
N GLY A 122 -8.70 5.58 9.77
CA GLY A 122 -10.15 5.60 9.79
C GLY A 122 -10.75 5.05 11.07
N ASP A 123 -11.62 4.07 10.95
CA ASP A 123 -12.32 3.50 12.10
C ASP A 123 -11.36 2.83 13.09
N VAL A 124 -11.69 2.91 14.37
CA VAL A 124 -10.86 2.33 15.45
C VAL A 124 -10.77 0.80 15.40
N THR A 125 -11.71 0.13 14.74
CA THR A 125 -11.70 -1.32 14.55
C THR A 125 -10.94 -1.75 13.29
N SER A 126 -10.49 -0.79 12.46
CA SER A 126 -9.68 -1.09 11.30
C SER A 126 -8.25 -1.48 11.67
N GLU A 127 -7.59 -2.25 10.80
CA GLU A 127 -6.24 -2.72 11.03
C GLU A 127 -5.32 -2.24 9.89
N VAL A 128 -4.16 -1.72 10.25
CA VAL A 128 -3.14 -1.25 9.29
C VAL A 128 -1.85 -2.04 9.48
N TYR A 129 -1.39 -2.67 8.40
CA TYR A 129 -0.14 -3.41 8.34
C TYR A 129 0.89 -2.60 7.58
N LEU A 130 2.08 -2.42 8.14
CA LEU A 130 3.15 -1.68 7.48
C LEU A 130 4.08 -2.63 6.72
N ALA A 131 4.35 -2.32 5.46
CA ALA A 131 5.16 -3.16 4.58
C ALA A 131 6.02 -2.34 3.62
N SER A 132 6.95 -3.02 2.93
CA SER A 132 7.69 -2.42 1.83
C SER A 132 6.78 -2.19 0.61
N PRO A 133 7.16 -1.30 -0.33
CA PRO A 133 6.40 -1.09 -1.55
C PRO A 133 6.17 -2.38 -2.34
N ALA A 134 7.16 -3.25 -2.43
CA ALA A 134 7.06 -4.51 -3.16
C ALA A 134 6.03 -5.47 -2.52
N ILE A 135 6.06 -5.62 -1.20
CA ILE A 135 5.09 -6.47 -0.46
C ILE A 135 3.69 -5.88 -0.54
N ALA A 136 3.55 -4.56 -0.41
CA ALA A 136 2.27 -3.90 -0.55
C ALA A 136 1.68 -4.13 -1.95
N ALA A 137 2.48 -4.00 -2.99
CA ALA A 137 2.06 -4.26 -4.37
C ALA A 137 1.65 -5.72 -4.58
N ALA A 138 2.43 -6.68 -4.08
CA ALA A 138 2.11 -8.10 -4.17
C ALA A 138 0.80 -8.42 -3.45
N SER A 139 0.56 -7.83 -2.29
CA SER A 139 -0.67 -8.00 -1.52
C SER A 139 -1.89 -7.44 -2.26
N ALA A 140 -1.72 -6.33 -2.98
CA ALA A 140 -2.78 -5.77 -3.82
C ALA A 140 -3.20 -6.73 -4.93
N LEU A 141 -2.25 -7.48 -5.51
CA LEU A 141 -2.53 -8.42 -6.58
C LEU A 141 -3.29 -9.68 -6.12
N THR A 142 -3.02 -10.14 -4.92
CA THR A 142 -3.61 -11.38 -4.39
C THR A 142 -4.88 -11.14 -3.55
N GLY A 143 -5.03 -9.97 -2.96
CA GLY A 143 -6.09 -9.67 -1.99
C GLY A 143 -5.78 -10.14 -0.57
N TYR A 144 -4.59 -10.68 -0.35
CA TYR A 144 -4.10 -11.16 0.94
C TYR A 144 -2.71 -10.59 1.20
N ILE A 145 -2.28 -10.59 2.46
CA ILE A 145 -0.89 -10.27 2.78
C ILE A 145 0.00 -11.32 2.09
N SER A 146 0.84 -10.87 1.17
CA SER A 146 1.64 -11.75 0.32
C SER A 146 3.04 -11.22 0.12
N ASP A 147 3.99 -12.14 -0.07
CA ASP A 147 5.32 -11.80 -0.55
C ASP A 147 5.34 -11.66 -2.08
N VAL A 148 6.41 -11.06 -2.58
CA VAL A 148 6.65 -10.96 -4.03
C VAL A 148 6.92 -12.35 -4.56
N GLN A 149 6.12 -12.77 -5.56
CA GLN A 149 6.36 -14.04 -6.26
C GLN A 149 7.24 -13.78 -7.49
N GLU A 150 8.28 -14.54 -7.59
CA GLU A 150 9.17 -14.51 -8.76
C GLU A 150 8.48 -15.08 -10.01
#